data_63f1bb6af60314bed1c0b4c5f664bf3b
#
_entry.id   63f1bb6af60314bed1c0b4c5f664bf3b
#
_cell.length_a   1.000
_cell.length_b   1.000
_cell.length_c   1.000
_cell.angle_alpha   90.00
_cell.angle_beta   90.00
_cell.angle_gamma   90.00
#
_symmetry.space_group_name_H-M   'P 1'
#
loop_
_entity.id
_entity.type
_entity.pdbx_description
1 polymer ?
#
loop_
_entity_poly.entity_id
_entity_poly.type
_entity_poly.pdbx_seq_one_letter_code
_entity_poly.pdbx_strand_id
1 'polypeptide(L)'
;MSLTFLGMPAGPGRASTPTTPGAPADSADSADSVGSAHTGGWRTTVEIPDDTLRWGESFPAAAHQTLQNTQLRRNLGHATRTIRNKRAVRVEEMPDWEELRQAASAVKNEVMSHLPELLERFEANVTARGGIVHWARDAAEANRIATSIIRAKGVDDVVKIKSMATQETNLNEHLKAEGITAHETDLAEMIVQLADDMPSHIVVPAIHRNRSEVRGIFLDRMGDAPPDLSDDPVELAGAARAHLRKKFLHATVAVSGTNMGVAETGTVSIFESEGNGRMCLTLPDTLITLMGIEKLVPRFQDIEIFS
;
A
#
# COMPACT_ATOMS: atom_id res chain seq x y z
N MET A 1 17.71 12.97 11.97
CA MET A 1 16.52 12.36 11.40
C MET A 1 16.52 10.89 11.79
N SER A 2 15.53 10.41 12.54
CA SER A 2 15.45 9.01 12.96
C SER A 2 14.62 8.26 11.93
N LEU A 3 15.18 7.25 11.28
CA LEU A 3 14.50 6.39 10.32
C LEU A 3 14.08 5.11 11.04
N THR A 4 12.80 4.79 10.98
CA THR A 4 12.22 3.60 11.60
C THR A 4 11.65 2.68 10.53
N PHE A 5 12.02 1.40 10.57
CA PHE A 5 11.56 0.39 9.62
C PHE A 5 10.77 -0.71 10.31
N LEU A 6 9.72 -1.18 9.65
CA LEU A 6 8.91 -2.30 10.08
C LEU A 6 9.01 -3.42 9.03
N GLY A 7 9.57 -4.56 9.43
CA GLY A 7 9.64 -5.77 8.60
C GLY A 7 8.87 -6.93 9.25
N MET A 8 8.23 -7.77 8.44
CA MET A 8 7.55 -8.98 8.91
C MET A 8 8.40 -10.21 8.58
N PRO A 9 8.69 -11.10 9.56
CA PRO A 9 9.38 -12.36 9.28
C PRO A 9 8.46 -13.34 8.54
N ALA A 10 9.06 -14.17 7.69
CA ALA A 10 8.34 -15.31 7.08
C ALA A 10 7.83 -16.24 8.19
N GLY A 11 6.62 -16.75 8.04
CA GLY A 11 6.02 -17.70 8.97
C GLY A 11 6.89 -18.94 9.16
N PRO A 12 6.72 -19.69 10.28
CA PRO A 12 7.58 -20.80 10.64
C PRO A 12 7.59 -21.87 9.55
N GLY A 13 8.77 -22.25 9.11
CA GLY A 13 8.99 -23.33 8.15
C GLY A 13 8.33 -24.62 8.63
N ARG A 14 7.63 -25.30 7.74
CA ARG A 14 7.08 -26.63 7.99
C ARG A 14 8.21 -27.58 8.41
N ALA A 15 8.13 -28.03 9.64
CA ALA A 15 8.92 -29.16 10.09
C ALA A 15 8.58 -30.38 9.24
N SER A 16 9.59 -30.98 8.64
CA SER A 16 9.49 -32.25 7.92
C SER A 16 9.13 -33.36 8.91
N THR A 17 7.97 -33.97 8.74
CA THR A 17 7.60 -35.21 9.40
C THR A 17 8.30 -36.41 8.73
N PRO A 18 8.85 -37.36 9.50
CA PRO A 18 9.47 -38.53 8.94
C PRO A 18 8.40 -39.53 8.42
N THR A 19 8.66 -40.08 7.24
CA THR A 19 7.94 -41.17 6.63
C THR A 19 8.09 -42.47 7.41
N THR A 20 7.00 -43.13 7.67
CA THR A 20 6.97 -44.59 8.00
C THR A 20 6.01 -45.31 7.08
N PRO A 21 6.37 -46.52 6.58
CA PRO A 21 5.61 -47.22 5.56
C PRO A 21 4.67 -48.26 6.14
N GLY A 22 3.63 -48.65 5.40
CA GLY A 22 2.86 -49.87 5.64
C GLY A 22 1.41 -49.83 5.18
N ALA A 23 1.14 -50.42 4.04
CA ALA A 23 -0.20 -50.85 3.60
C ALA A 23 -0.61 -52.14 4.35
N PRO A 24 -1.87 -52.66 4.31
CA PRO A 24 -2.47 -53.10 3.08
C PRO A 24 -4.00 -52.85 2.91
N ALA A 25 -4.47 -53.22 1.74
CA ALA A 25 -5.81 -53.15 1.20
C ALA A 25 -6.82 -54.12 1.93
N ASP A 26 -8.13 -53.73 1.85
CA ASP A 26 -9.16 -54.59 1.19
C ASP A 26 -10.58 -54.02 1.25
N SER A 27 -11.22 -54.14 0.12
CA SER A 27 -12.61 -54.54 -0.24
C SER A 27 -13.79 -53.55 -0.04
N ALA A 28 -14.28 -53.09 -1.14
CA ALA A 28 -15.55 -53.43 -1.85
C ALA A 28 -16.89 -52.93 -1.28
N ASP A 29 -17.59 -52.29 -2.18
CA ASP A 29 -19.04 -52.24 -2.45
C ASP A 29 -19.99 -51.42 -1.59
N SER A 30 -20.54 -50.38 -2.18
CA SER A 30 -21.89 -50.36 -2.76
C SER A 30 -22.35 -48.96 -3.13
N ALA A 31 -23.15 -48.93 -4.16
CA ALA A 31 -23.63 -47.81 -4.97
C ALA A 31 -24.57 -46.80 -4.27
N ASP A 32 -24.73 -45.69 -5.01
CA ASP A 32 -25.86 -44.75 -5.07
C ASP A 32 -26.05 -43.71 -3.96
N SER A 33 -25.64 -42.49 -4.27
CA SER A 33 -26.60 -41.37 -4.42
C SER A 33 -25.88 -40.11 -4.96
N VAL A 34 -26.46 -39.60 -6.04
CA VAL A 34 -26.16 -38.30 -6.63
C VAL A 34 -26.47 -37.20 -5.64
N GLY A 35 -25.50 -36.33 -5.32
CA GLY A 35 -25.79 -35.21 -4.49
C GLY A 35 -24.57 -34.34 -4.15
N SER A 36 -24.53 -33.18 -4.76
CA SER A 36 -23.87 -31.98 -4.26
C SER A 36 -22.35 -31.89 -4.38
N ALA A 37 -21.92 -31.05 -5.32
CA ALA A 37 -20.58 -30.56 -5.47
C ALA A 37 -20.00 -30.07 -4.15
N HIS A 38 -18.93 -30.68 -3.68
CA HIS A 38 -18.09 -30.17 -2.63
C HIS A 38 -17.27 -28.99 -3.18
N THR A 39 -17.78 -27.78 -2.98
CA THR A 39 -16.92 -26.60 -2.95
C THR A 39 -16.12 -26.67 -1.65
N GLY A 40 -14.93 -27.25 -1.73
CA GLY A 40 -13.92 -27.18 -0.66
C GLY A 40 -13.43 -25.75 -0.51
N GLY A 41 -14.22 -24.91 0.18
CA GLY A 41 -13.81 -23.59 0.57
C GLY A 41 -12.73 -23.68 1.64
N TRP A 42 -11.59 -23.09 1.40
CA TRP A 42 -10.60 -22.80 2.43
C TRP A 42 -11.24 -21.83 3.42
N ARG A 43 -11.85 -22.35 4.47
CA ARG A 43 -12.28 -21.55 5.60
C ARG A 43 -11.07 -21.31 6.47
N THR A 44 -10.33 -20.24 6.20
CA THR A 44 -9.51 -19.63 7.23
C THR A 44 -10.47 -19.00 8.23
N THR A 45 -10.55 -19.56 9.42
CA THR A 45 -11.24 -18.96 10.57
C THR A 45 -10.39 -17.84 11.17
N VAL A 46 -9.92 -16.94 10.34
CA VAL A 46 -9.38 -15.66 10.82
C VAL A 46 -10.61 -14.80 11.04
N GLU A 47 -10.93 -14.50 12.28
CA GLU A 47 -11.87 -13.42 12.59
C GLU A 47 -11.26 -12.13 12.05
N ILE A 48 -11.77 -11.68 10.91
CA ILE A 48 -11.43 -10.37 10.35
C ILE A 48 -12.26 -9.38 11.16
N PRO A 49 -11.64 -8.42 11.86
CA PRO A 49 -12.39 -7.40 12.57
C PRO A 49 -13.39 -6.70 11.65
N ASP A 50 -14.58 -6.41 12.13
CA ASP A 50 -15.67 -5.81 11.33
C ASP A 50 -15.32 -4.46 10.70
N ASP A 51 -14.27 -3.80 11.19
CA ASP A 51 -13.77 -2.51 10.73
C ASP A 51 -12.73 -2.59 9.61
N THR A 52 -12.22 -3.77 9.29
CA THR A 52 -11.15 -3.95 8.29
C THR A 52 -11.66 -4.07 6.86
N LEU A 53 -12.88 -4.53 6.67
CA LEU A 53 -13.54 -4.63 5.38
C LEU A 53 -14.96 -4.06 5.49
N ARG A 54 -15.35 -3.20 4.54
CA ARG A 54 -16.74 -2.74 4.46
C ARG A 54 -17.60 -3.89 3.93
N TRP A 55 -18.24 -4.60 4.82
CA TRP A 55 -19.25 -5.61 4.52
C TRP A 55 -20.57 -4.89 4.29
N GLY A 56 -20.98 -4.80 3.04
CA GLY A 56 -22.28 -4.27 2.64
C GLY A 56 -23.08 -5.31 1.90
N GLU A 57 -23.69 -4.91 0.79
CA GLU A 57 -24.34 -5.84 -0.14
C GLU A 57 -23.35 -6.88 -0.66
N SER A 58 -23.88 -8.06 -1.02
CA SER A 58 -23.10 -9.08 -1.69
C SER A 58 -22.50 -8.52 -3.00
N PHE A 59 -21.31 -8.98 -3.39
CA PHE A 59 -20.65 -8.52 -4.61
C PHE A 59 -21.56 -8.53 -5.87
N PRO A 60 -22.37 -9.58 -6.13
CA PRO A 60 -23.28 -9.56 -7.28
C PRO A 60 -24.31 -8.44 -7.22
N ALA A 61 -24.87 -8.14 -6.05
CA ALA A 61 -25.88 -7.09 -5.87
C ALA A 61 -25.24 -5.70 -6.03
N ALA A 62 -24.11 -5.45 -5.36
CA ALA A 62 -23.35 -4.21 -5.49
C ALA A 62 -22.87 -3.98 -6.94
N ALA A 63 -22.39 -5.02 -7.61
CA ALA A 63 -21.96 -4.96 -9.01
C ALA A 63 -23.14 -4.63 -9.92
N HIS A 64 -24.30 -5.27 -9.73
CA HIS A 64 -25.51 -4.98 -10.52
C HIS A 64 -25.90 -3.51 -10.40
N GLN A 65 -25.96 -2.98 -9.19
CA GLN A 65 -26.28 -1.58 -8.93
C GLN A 65 -25.24 -0.63 -9.55
N THR A 66 -23.94 -0.90 -9.32
CA THR A 66 -22.86 -0.05 -9.83
C THR A 66 -22.81 -0.03 -11.35
N LEU A 67 -23.13 -1.14 -12.03
CA LEU A 67 -23.21 -1.22 -13.49
C LEU A 67 -24.30 -0.34 -14.10
N GLN A 68 -25.31 0.12 -13.33
CA GLN A 68 -26.29 1.10 -13.79
C GLN A 68 -25.70 2.51 -13.87
N ASN A 69 -24.60 2.79 -13.18
CA ASN A 69 -23.94 4.10 -13.22
C ASN A 69 -23.17 4.29 -14.54
N THR A 70 -23.84 4.85 -15.54
CA THR A 70 -23.27 5.07 -16.87
C THR A 70 -22.15 6.11 -16.87
N GLN A 71 -22.18 7.08 -15.96
CA GLN A 71 -21.13 8.08 -15.77
C GLN A 71 -19.83 7.42 -15.29
N LEU A 72 -19.91 6.62 -14.23
CA LEU A 72 -18.80 5.87 -13.68
C LEU A 72 -18.17 4.98 -14.76
N ARG A 73 -18.97 4.20 -15.50
CA ARG A 73 -18.49 3.31 -16.56
C ARG A 73 -17.76 4.06 -17.67
N ARG A 74 -18.23 5.25 -18.07
CA ARG A 74 -17.53 6.11 -19.03
C ARG A 74 -16.19 6.59 -18.52
N ASN A 75 -16.18 7.11 -17.29
CA ASN A 75 -14.96 7.61 -16.66
C ASN A 75 -13.88 6.51 -16.52
N LEU A 76 -14.25 5.36 -15.98
CA LEU A 76 -13.37 4.22 -15.88
C LEU A 76 -12.87 3.72 -17.24
N GLY A 77 -13.77 3.59 -18.21
CA GLY A 77 -13.42 3.16 -19.57
C GLY A 77 -12.47 4.12 -20.28
N HIS A 78 -12.61 5.43 -20.08
CA HIS A 78 -11.69 6.44 -20.62
C HIS A 78 -10.32 6.38 -19.93
N ALA A 79 -10.31 6.43 -18.61
CA ALA A 79 -9.09 6.45 -17.82
C ALA A 79 -8.23 5.19 -18.02
N THR A 80 -8.86 4.01 -17.98
CA THR A 80 -8.13 2.75 -18.17
C THR A 80 -7.54 2.59 -19.56
N ARG A 81 -8.25 3.04 -20.62
CA ARG A 81 -7.68 3.05 -21.97
C ARG A 81 -6.50 4.01 -22.08
N THR A 82 -6.61 5.21 -21.49
CA THR A 82 -5.52 6.19 -21.49
C THR A 82 -4.28 5.65 -20.80
N ILE A 83 -4.43 5.02 -19.65
CA ILE A 83 -3.32 4.41 -18.87
C ILE A 83 -2.68 3.29 -19.68
N ARG A 84 -3.48 2.39 -20.27
CA ARG A 84 -2.97 1.29 -21.13
C ARG A 84 -2.17 1.80 -22.31
N ASN A 85 -2.69 2.82 -23.01
CA ASN A 85 -2.01 3.37 -24.17
C ASN A 85 -0.68 4.04 -23.77
N LYS A 86 -0.65 4.80 -22.68
CA LYS A 86 0.58 5.38 -22.15
C LYS A 86 1.62 4.31 -21.82
N ARG A 87 1.19 3.22 -21.18
CA ARG A 87 2.09 2.10 -20.90
C ARG A 87 2.61 1.44 -22.18
N ALA A 88 1.73 1.18 -23.16
CA ALA A 88 2.13 0.55 -24.42
C ALA A 88 3.22 1.37 -25.14
N VAL A 89 3.04 2.69 -25.22
CA VAL A 89 4.04 3.60 -25.79
C VAL A 89 5.39 3.48 -25.07
N ARG A 90 5.40 3.45 -23.74
CA ARG A 90 6.65 3.32 -22.97
C ARG A 90 7.33 1.98 -23.18
N VAL A 91 6.57 0.90 -23.29
CA VAL A 91 7.13 -0.43 -23.60
C VAL A 91 7.72 -0.47 -25.01
N GLU A 92 7.06 0.16 -25.99
CA GLU A 92 7.57 0.26 -27.36
C GLU A 92 8.87 1.08 -27.50
N GLU A 93 9.08 2.06 -26.60
CA GLU A 93 10.32 2.85 -26.54
C GLU A 93 11.53 2.06 -26.02
N MET A 94 11.30 0.89 -25.41
CA MET A 94 12.34 0.05 -24.78
C MET A 94 12.49 -1.27 -25.55
N PRO A 95 13.45 -1.38 -26.49
CA PRO A 95 13.61 -2.57 -27.33
C PRO A 95 14.01 -3.82 -26.52
N ASP A 96 14.61 -3.63 -25.35
CA ASP A 96 15.08 -4.66 -24.43
C ASP A 96 14.11 -4.90 -23.23
N TRP A 97 12.84 -4.47 -23.34
CA TRP A 97 11.85 -4.57 -22.28
C TRP A 97 11.73 -5.97 -21.66
N GLU A 98 11.71 -7.01 -22.48
CA GLU A 98 11.56 -8.38 -21.99
C GLU A 98 12.82 -8.86 -21.26
N GLU A 99 13.99 -8.46 -21.69
CA GLU A 99 15.28 -8.76 -21.04
C GLU A 99 15.36 -8.07 -19.68
N LEU A 100 14.97 -6.80 -19.59
CA LEU A 100 14.87 -6.05 -18.32
C LEU A 100 13.88 -6.69 -17.36
N ARG A 101 12.72 -7.12 -17.87
CA ARG A 101 11.71 -7.80 -17.05
C ARG A 101 12.23 -9.12 -16.47
N GLN A 102 12.99 -9.89 -17.26
CA GLN A 102 13.64 -11.12 -16.82
C GLN A 102 14.76 -10.84 -15.82
N ALA A 103 15.56 -9.81 -16.02
CA ALA A 103 16.59 -9.38 -15.08
C ALA A 103 15.98 -8.98 -13.73
N ALA A 104 14.89 -8.21 -13.74
CA ALA A 104 14.16 -7.87 -12.52
C ALA A 104 13.61 -9.10 -11.77
N SER A 105 13.09 -10.09 -12.52
CA SER A 105 12.64 -11.37 -11.96
C SER A 105 13.80 -12.15 -11.33
N ALA A 106 14.98 -12.17 -11.99
CA ALA A 106 16.17 -12.83 -11.47
C ALA A 106 16.65 -12.20 -10.15
N VAL A 107 16.68 -10.86 -10.05
CA VAL A 107 17.00 -10.15 -8.81
C VAL A 107 16.04 -10.54 -7.69
N LYS A 108 14.73 -10.61 -7.96
CA LYS A 108 13.75 -11.02 -6.94
C LYS A 108 13.89 -12.48 -6.52
N ASN A 109 14.23 -13.37 -7.43
CA ASN A 109 14.54 -14.77 -7.09
C ASN A 109 15.79 -14.88 -6.21
N GLU A 110 16.84 -14.10 -6.50
CA GLU A 110 18.04 -14.01 -5.66
C GLU A 110 17.66 -13.55 -4.25
N VAL A 111 16.87 -12.47 -4.14
CA VAL A 111 16.37 -11.96 -2.84
C VAL A 111 15.65 -13.05 -2.06
N MET A 112 14.71 -13.73 -2.68
CA MET A 112 13.92 -14.77 -1.99
C MET A 112 14.76 -15.96 -1.54
N SER A 113 15.83 -16.27 -2.28
CA SER A 113 16.76 -17.37 -1.95
C SER A 113 17.69 -17.03 -0.78
N HIS A 114 17.94 -15.74 -0.53
CA HIS A 114 18.88 -15.25 0.50
C HIS A 114 18.21 -14.22 1.42
N LEU A 115 16.89 -14.33 1.61
CA LEU A 115 16.12 -13.30 2.30
C LEU A 115 16.59 -13.06 3.74
N PRO A 116 16.88 -14.07 4.58
CA PRO A 116 17.34 -13.85 5.94
C PRO A 116 18.64 -13.03 5.99
N GLU A 117 19.64 -13.41 5.22
CA GLU A 117 20.95 -12.76 5.19
C GLU A 117 20.86 -11.32 4.67
N LEU A 118 19.99 -11.09 3.67
CA LEU A 118 19.77 -9.75 3.13
C LEU A 118 19.02 -8.85 4.10
N LEU A 119 18.08 -9.40 4.89
CA LEU A 119 17.37 -8.67 5.94
C LEU A 119 18.32 -8.27 7.08
N GLU A 120 19.15 -9.20 7.56
CA GLU A 120 20.17 -8.92 8.59
C GLU A 120 21.15 -7.85 8.10
N ARG A 121 21.61 -7.94 6.86
CA ARG A 121 22.50 -6.95 6.24
C ARG A 121 21.82 -5.58 6.11
N PHE A 122 20.56 -5.55 5.72
CA PHE A 122 19.77 -4.32 5.64
C PHE A 122 19.66 -3.66 7.02
N GLU A 123 19.26 -4.41 8.06
CA GLU A 123 19.14 -3.92 9.43
C GLU A 123 20.48 -3.38 9.95
N ALA A 124 21.58 -4.13 9.76
CA ALA A 124 22.90 -3.69 10.17
C ALA A 124 23.30 -2.36 9.51
N ASN A 125 23.04 -2.22 8.21
CA ASN A 125 23.38 -1.02 7.46
C ASN A 125 22.48 0.18 7.79
N VAL A 126 21.20 -0.02 8.06
CA VAL A 126 20.28 1.02 8.56
C VAL A 126 20.75 1.49 9.95
N THR A 127 21.02 0.57 10.85
CA THR A 127 21.44 0.87 12.23
C THR A 127 22.78 1.60 12.26
N ALA A 128 23.74 1.20 11.43
CA ALA A 128 25.04 1.86 11.33
C ALA A 128 24.93 3.34 10.88
N ARG A 129 23.79 3.71 10.25
CA ARG A 129 23.49 5.09 9.82
C ARG A 129 22.52 5.83 10.74
N GLY A 130 22.28 5.28 11.93
CA GLY A 130 21.42 5.90 12.96
C GLY A 130 19.92 5.65 12.75
N GLY A 131 19.53 4.78 11.85
CA GLY A 131 18.15 4.32 11.71
C GLY A 131 17.82 3.25 12.77
N ILE A 132 16.54 3.01 12.99
CA ILE A 132 16.04 1.97 13.89
C ILE A 132 15.15 1.05 13.07
N VAL A 133 15.44 -0.25 13.11
CA VAL A 133 14.60 -1.29 12.48
C VAL A 133 13.74 -1.95 13.53
N HIS A 134 12.47 -2.06 13.24
CA HIS A 134 11.50 -2.81 14.03
C HIS A 134 10.94 -3.94 13.19
N TRP A 135 10.83 -5.12 13.76
CA TRP A 135 10.25 -6.29 13.13
C TRP A 135 8.82 -6.48 13.63
N ALA A 136 7.88 -6.60 12.70
CA ALA A 136 6.48 -6.89 12.98
C ALA A 136 6.09 -8.22 12.36
N ARG A 137 5.42 -9.07 13.12
CA ARG A 137 4.96 -10.40 12.67
C ARG A 137 3.70 -10.33 11.82
N ASP A 138 2.91 -9.28 12.05
CA ASP A 138 1.61 -9.08 11.41
C ASP A 138 1.22 -7.60 11.37
N ALA A 139 0.11 -7.31 10.74
CA ALA A 139 -0.44 -5.95 10.61
C ALA A 139 -0.72 -5.28 11.97
N ALA A 140 -1.27 -6.04 12.93
CA ALA A 140 -1.60 -5.50 14.23
C ALA A 140 -0.35 -5.08 15.02
N GLU A 141 0.72 -5.85 14.94
CA GLU A 141 2.00 -5.50 15.55
C GLU A 141 2.65 -4.30 14.86
N ALA A 142 2.63 -4.26 13.52
CA ALA A 142 3.13 -3.13 12.75
C ALA A 142 2.44 -1.82 13.14
N ASN A 143 1.11 -1.86 13.21
CA ASN A 143 0.30 -0.70 13.59
C ASN A 143 0.58 -0.25 15.03
N ARG A 144 0.68 -1.18 15.98
CA ARG A 144 1.02 -0.85 17.38
C ARG A 144 2.40 -0.20 17.51
N ILE A 145 3.40 -0.70 16.78
CA ILE A 145 4.75 -0.12 16.78
C ILE A 145 4.70 1.30 16.21
N ALA A 146 4.07 1.50 15.05
CA ALA A 146 3.92 2.82 14.45
C ALA A 146 3.23 3.80 15.41
N THR A 147 2.11 3.38 16.00
CA THR A 147 1.38 4.17 17.00
C THR A 147 2.23 4.54 18.20
N SER A 148 3.01 3.58 18.73
CA SER A 148 3.87 3.84 19.89
C SER A 148 4.94 4.88 19.60
N ILE A 149 5.52 4.86 18.39
CA ILE A 149 6.52 5.84 17.95
C ILE A 149 5.88 7.22 17.82
N ILE A 150 4.70 7.33 17.19
CA ILE A 150 3.97 8.59 17.04
C ILE A 150 3.65 9.18 18.42
N ARG A 151 3.11 8.39 19.33
CA ARG A 151 2.79 8.82 20.70
C ARG A 151 4.01 9.26 21.49
N ALA A 152 5.15 8.58 21.31
CA ALA A 152 6.41 8.98 21.94
C ALA A 152 6.91 10.36 21.47
N LYS A 153 6.44 10.84 20.32
CA LYS A 153 6.71 12.20 19.82
C LYS A 153 5.72 13.23 20.33
N GLY A 154 4.68 12.81 21.05
CA GLY A 154 3.70 13.71 21.65
C GLY A 154 2.78 14.41 20.64
N VAL A 155 2.54 13.79 19.48
CA VAL A 155 1.67 14.31 18.42
C VAL A 155 0.46 13.44 18.21
N ASP A 156 -0.63 14.06 17.76
CA ASP A 156 -1.91 13.44 17.44
C ASP A 156 -2.26 13.55 15.94
N ASP A 157 -1.34 14.11 15.13
CA ASP A 157 -1.46 14.14 13.68
C ASP A 157 -0.11 13.86 12.99
N VAL A 158 -0.18 13.24 11.82
CA VAL A 158 0.99 12.91 10.99
C VAL A 158 0.67 13.13 9.52
N VAL A 159 1.67 13.43 8.71
CA VAL A 159 1.54 13.41 7.24
C VAL A 159 1.93 12.04 6.71
N LYS A 160 1.26 11.59 5.66
CA LYS A 160 1.44 10.24 5.13
C LYS A 160 1.52 10.24 3.60
N ILE A 161 2.50 9.49 3.08
CA ILE A 161 2.59 9.14 1.66
C ILE A 161 1.72 7.92 1.41
N LYS A 162 1.02 7.88 0.29
CA LYS A 162 0.33 6.68 -0.18
C LYS A 162 1.24 5.47 -0.15
N SER A 163 0.77 4.41 0.45
CA SER A 163 1.48 3.14 0.52
C SER A 163 0.51 1.97 0.59
N MET A 164 0.70 0.98 -0.28
CA MET A 164 -0.08 -0.26 -0.23
C MET A 164 0.16 -1.01 1.08
N ALA A 165 1.40 -1.05 1.59
CA ALA A 165 1.69 -1.69 2.87
C ALA A 165 0.88 -1.07 4.02
N THR A 166 0.73 0.26 4.05
CA THR A 166 -0.08 0.93 5.08
C THR A 166 -1.58 0.72 4.89
N GLN A 167 -2.05 0.53 3.65
CA GLN A 167 -3.44 0.17 3.37
C GLN A 167 -3.76 -1.27 3.77
N GLU A 168 -2.88 -2.21 3.42
CA GLU A 168 -3.03 -3.63 3.77
C GLU A 168 -3.01 -3.88 5.28
N THR A 169 -2.29 -3.05 6.04
CA THR A 169 -2.31 -3.09 7.51
C THR A 169 -3.47 -2.33 8.13
N ASN A 170 -4.30 -1.62 7.35
CA ASN A 170 -5.34 -0.69 7.82
C ASN A 170 -4.81 0.35 8.82
N LEU A 171 -3.62 0.89 8.54
CA LEU A 171 -2.96 1.80 9.48
C LEU A 171 -3.77 3.06 9.74
N ASN A 172 -4.44 3.64 8.74
CA ASN A 172 -5.22 4.87 8.90
C ASN A 172 -6.38 4.67 9.88
N GLU A 173 -7.11 3.56 9.74
CA GLU A 173 -8.23 3.18 10.60
C GLU A 173 -7.75 2.92 12.03
N HIS A 174 -6.63 2.20 12.15
CA HIS A 174 -6.01 1.95 13.45
C HIS A 174 -5.58 3.25 14.15
N LEU A 175 -4.88 4.15 13.46
CA LEU A 175 -4.47 5.44 14.01
C LEU A 175 -5.67 6.31 14.40
N LYS A 176 -6.73 6.33 13.57
CA LYS A 176 -7.99 7.03 13.85
C LYS A 176 -8.65 6.51 15.13
N ALA A 177 -8.70 5.17 15.32
CA ALA A 177 -9.22 4.56 16.55
C ALA A 177 -8.39 4.94 17.78
N GLU A 178 -7.08 5.17 17.61
CA GLU A 178 -6.16 5.63 18.64
C GLU A 178 -6.16 7.16 18.83
N GLY A 179 -7.03 7.90 18.14
CA GLY A 179 -7.13 9.36 18.22
C GLY A 179 -6.02 10.11 17.46
N ILE A 180 -5.33 9.44 16.53
CA ILE A 180 -4.28 10.02 15.70
C ILE A 180 -4.81 10.20 14.28
N THR A 181 -4.64 11.39 13.70
CA THR A 181 -5.03 11.69 12.33
C THR A 181 -3.83 11.51 11.37
N ALA A 182 -3.95 10.59 10.43
CA ALA A 182 -2.98 10.46 9.33
C ALA A 182 -3.49 11.23 8.10
N HIS A 183 -2.83 12.33 7.76
CA HIS A 183 -3.18 13.15 6.59
C HIS A 183 -2.56 12.57 5.33
N GLU A 184 -3.38 12.09 4.43
CA GLU A 184 -2.95 11.65 3.11
C GLU A 184 -2.44 12.85 2.30
N THR A 185 -1.30 12.69 1.64
CA THR A 185 -0.62 13.78 0.93
C THR A 185 -0.58 13.62 -0.58
N ASP A 186 -0.90 12.44 -1.10
CA ASP A 186 -1.17 12.23 -2.52
C ASP A 186 -2.54 12.82 -2.86
N LEU A 187 -2.65 13.53 -3.99
CA LEU A 187 -3.89 14.23 -4.34
C LEU A 187 -5.10 13.29 -4.40
N ALA A 188 -4.95 12.15 -5.03
CA ALA A 188 -6.06 11.20 -5.17
C ALA A 188 -6.48 10.54 -3.85
N GLU A 189 -5.51 10.20 -2.99
CA GLU A 189 -5.78 9.67 -1.65
C GLU A 189 -6.40 10.73 -0.74
N MET A 190 -5.93 11.98 -0.81
CA MET A 190 -6.52 13.08 -0.08
C MET A 190 -7.99 13.30 -0.46
N ILE A 191 -8.33 13.23 -1.76
CA ILE A 191 -9.72 13.34 -2.22
C ILE A 191 -10.59 12.23 -1.62
N VAL A 192 -10.11 10.98 -1.66
CA VAL A 192 -10.81 9.82 -1.09
C VAL A 192 -10.97 9.98 0.43
N GLN A 193 -9.93 10.40 1.14
CA GLN A 193 -9.96 10.63 2.58
C GLN A 193 -10.95 11.74 2.96
N LEU A 194 -10.91 12.89 2.27
CA LEU A 194 -11.84 13.99 2.50
C LEU A 194 -13.30 13.59 2.24
N ALA A 195 -13.55 12.75 1.25
CA ALA A 195 -14.87 12.24 0.91
C ALA A 195 -15.38 11.16 1.88
N ASP A 196 -14.56 10.69 2.81
CA ASP A 196 -14.82 9.48 3.61
C ASP A 196 -15.24 8.29 2.72
N ASP A 197 -14.50 8.09 1.63
CA ASP A 197 -14.78 7.15 0.55
C ASP A 197 -13.74 6.05 0.48
N MET A 198 -13.95 5.06 -0.39
CA MET A 198 -13.01 3.97 -0.66
C MET A 198 -12.28 4.16 -1.98
N PRO A 199 -10.99 3.84 -2.04
CA PRO A 199 -10.25 3.88 -3.29
C PRO A 199 -10.80 2.85 -4.28
N SER A 200 -11.05 3.29 -5.52
CA SER A 200 -11.53 2.39 -6.59
C SER A 200 -10.41 1.75 -7.41
N HIS A 201 -9.17 2.19 -7.23
CA HIS A 201 -8.03 1.74 -8.01
C HIS A 201 -6.73 1.93 -7.24
N ILE A 202 -5.82 0.96 -7.34
CA ILE A 202 -4.53 0.97 -6.60
C ILE A 202 -3.68 2.21 -6.96
N VAL A 203 -3.57 2.55 -8.26
CA VAL A 203 -2.68 3.64 -8.72
C VAL A 203 -3.40 4.98 -8.76
N VAL A 204 -4.69 4.99 -9.08
CA VAL A 204 -5.50 6.22 -9.21
C VAL A 204 -6.75 6.08 -8.35
N PRO A 205 -6.65 6.25 -7.03
CA PRO A 205 -7.70 5.93 -6.09
C PRO A 205 -9.03 6.63 -6.34
N ALA A 206 -9.00 7.90 -6.71
CA ALA A 206 -10.18 8.73 -6.97
C ALA A 206 -10.67 8.69 -8.43
N ILE A 207 -10.30 7.67 -9.23
CA ILE A 207 -10.63 7.56 -10.66
C ILE A 207 -12.15 7.60 -10.95
N HIS A 208 -12.96 7.26 -9.97
CA HIS A 208 -14.42 7.27 -10.03
C HIS A 208 -15.03 8.66 -9.85
N ARG A 209 -14.26 9.66 -9.40
CA ARG A 209 -14.71 11.04 -9.19
C ARG A 209 -14.39 11.90 -10.39
N ASN A 210 -15.32 12.79 -10.75
CA ASN A 210 -15.08 13.84 -11.73
C ASN A 210 -14.68 15.16 -11.04
N ARG A 211 -14.24 16.15 -11.82
CA ARG A 211 -13.73 17.43 -11.30
C ARG A 211 -14.78 18.22 -10.50
N SER A 212 -16.03 18.23 -10.94
CA SER A 212 -17.11 18.92 -10.22
C SER A 212 -17.41 18.27 -8.87
N GLU A 213 -17.33 16.93 -8.78
CA GLU A 213 -17.43 16.20 -7.52
C GLU A 213 -16.26 16.52 -6.59
N VAL A 214 -15.03 16.55 -7.13
CA VAL A 214 -13.83 16.93 -6.35
C VAL A 214 -13.96 18.36 -5.82
N ARG A 215 -14.41 19.30 -6.65
CA ARG A 215 -14.73 20.67 -6.22
C ARG A 215 -15.72 20.67 -5.04
N GLY A 216 -16.79 19.93 -5.16
CA GLY A 216 -17.80 19.80 -4.09
C GLY A 216 -17.18 19.29 -2.78
N ILE A 217 -16.36 18.24 -2.85
CA ILE A 217 -15.65 17.68 -1.70
C ILE A 217 -14.74 18.73 -1.05
N PHE A 218 -13.97 19.47 -1.85
CA PHE A 218 -13.07 20.48 -1.33
C PHE A 218 -13.82 21.61 -0.62
N LEU A 219 -14.89 22.14 -1.21
CA LEU A 219 -15.71 23.18 -0.60
C LEU A 219 -16.40 22.72 0.69
N ASP A 220 -16.79 21.46 0.78
CA ASP A 220 -17.49 20.91 1.95
C ASP A 220 -16.53 20.49 3.09
N ARG A 221 -15.35 19.95 2.74
CA ARG A 221 -14.48 19.24 3.69
C ARG A 221 -13.14 19.90 3.97
N MET A 222 -12.65 20.76 3.07
CA MET A 222 -11.45 21.54 3.33
C MET A 222 -11.87 22.88 3.94
N GLY A 223 -11.58 23.11 5.22
CA GLY A 223 -11.96 24.35 5.90
C GLY A 223 -11.25 25.62 5.37
N ASP A 224 -10.29 25.45 4.47
CA ASP A 224 -9.49 26.52 3.86
C ASP A 224 -9.61 26.57 2.33
N ALA A 225 -10.59 25.88 1.75
CA ALA A 225 -10.89 25.96 0.33
C ALA A 225 -11.37 27.37 -0.04
N PRO A 226 -10.91 27.95 -1.17
CA PRO A 226 -11.46 29.22 -1.66
C PRO A 226 -12.97 29.07 -1.93
N PRO A 227 -13.83 30.00 -1.49
CA PRO A 227 -15.27 29.90 -1.66
C PRO A 227 -15.68 29.98 -3.14
N ASP A 228 -14.86 30.60 -3.98
CA ASP A 228 -15.04 30.77 -5.43
C ASP A 228 -14.28 29.71 -6.25
N LEU A 229 -13.79 28.64 -5.61
CA LEU A 229 -13.07 27.54 -6.27
C LEU A 229 -13.87 27.00 -7.46
N SER A 230 -13.27 26.98 -8.65
CA SER A 230 -13.88 26.36 -9.83
C SER A 230 -13.51 24.88 -9.97
N ASP A 231 -14.01 24.21 -10.99
CA ASP A 231 -13.64 22.83 -11.34
C ASP A 231 -12.48 22.76 -12.35
N ASP A 232 -11.77 23.88 -12.55
CA ASP A 232 -10.54 23.89 -13.33
C ASP A 232 -9.46 23.04 -12.63
N PRO A 233 -8.77 22.13 -13.34
CA PRO A 233 -7.77 21.24 -12.72
C PRO A 233 -6.62 22.00 -12.04
N VAL A 234 -6.23 23.16 -12.56
CA VAL A 234 -5.12 23.97 -12.02
C VAL A 234 -5.55 24.61 -10.70
N GLU A 235 -6.78 25.12 -10.64
CA GLU A 235 -7.34 25.68 -9.40
C GLU A 235 -7.52 24.64 -8.31
N LEU A 236 -8.10 23.46 -8.68
CA LEU A 236 -8.24 22.34 -7.74
C LEU A 236 -6.89 21.86 -7.20
N ALA A 237 -5.90 21.69 -8.07
CA ALA A 237 -4.55 21.34 -7.64
C ALA A 237 -3.90 22.43 -6.79
N GLY A 238 -4.15 23.70 -7.10
CA GLY A 238 -3.70 24.85 -6.32
C GLY A 238 -4.28 24.88 -4.92
N ALA A 239 -5.59 24.62 -4.76
CA ALA A 239 -6.25 24.54 -3.47
C ALA A 239 -5.70 23.38 -2.62
N ALA A 240 -5.57 22.18 -3.20
CA ALA A 240 -4.97 21.02 -2.55
C ALA A 240 -3.54 21.31 -2.09
N ARG A 241 -2.70 21.92 -2.95
CA ARG A 241 -1.33 22.33 -2.63
C ARG A 241 -1.29 23.31 -1.46
N ALA A 242 -2.15 24.30 -1.44
CA ALA A 242 -2.21 25.29 -0.36
C ALA A 242 -2.60 24.65 0.98
N HIS A 243 -3.57 23.74 0.96
CA HIS A 243 -3.99 22.96 2.11
C HIS A 243 -2.86 22.07 2.65
N LEU A 244 -2.27 21.23 1.81
CA LEU A 244 -1.21 20.31 2.20
C LEU A 244 0.06 21.03 2.64
N ARG A 245 0.38 22.22 2.07
CA ARG A 245 1.52 23.01 2.52
C ARG A 245 1.46 23.32 4.00
N LYS A 246 0.28 23.65 4.52
CA LYS A 246 0.11 23.92 5.96
C LYS A 246 0.41 22.67 6.78
N LYS A 247 -0.07 21.52 6.33
CA LYS A 247 0.19 20.22 7.00
C LYS A 247 1.68 19.91 7.01
N PHE A 248 2.36 20.01 5.88
CA PHE A 248 3.80 19.75 5.78
C PHE A 248 4.65 20.65 6.69
N LEU A 249 4.28 21.91 6.82
CA LEU A 249 5.05 22.87 7.63
C LEU A 249 4.86 22.67 9.14
N HIS A 250 3.81 21.98 9.57
CA HIS A 250 3.53 21.71 10.99
C HIS A 250 3.86 20.29 11.41
N ALA A 251 3.91 19.34 10.46
CA ALA A 251 4.14 17.96 10.78
C ALA A 251 5.56 17.70 11.30
N THR A 252 5.65 17.02 12.43
CA THR A 252 6.93 16.57 13.02
C THR A 252 7.16 15.06 12.76
N VAL A 253 6.11 14.34 12.40
CA VAL A 253 6.16 12.90 12.07
C VAL A 253 5.55 12.68 10.70
N ALA A 254 6.24 11.90 9.88
CA ALA A 254 5.70 11.38 8.62
C ALA A 254 5.65 9.85 8.61
N VAL A 255 4.69 9.31 7.87
CA VAL A 255 4.58 7.88 7.58
C VAL A 255 4.73 7.65 6.09
N SER A 256 5.51 6.65 5.71
CA SER A 256 5.69 6.25 4.31
C SER A 256 5.66 4.74 4.15
N GLY A 257 5.48 4.30 2.92
CA GLY A 257 5.97 3.01 2.47
C GLY A 257 7.32 3.16 1.80
N THR A 258 7.76 2.12 1.11
CA THR A 258 8.92 2.18 0.22
C THR A 258 8.67 1.32 -1.02
N ASN A 259 9.26 1.72 -2.12
CA ASN A 259 9.30 0.89 -3.32
C ASN A 259 10.36 -0.20 -3.20
N MET A 260 11.53 0.14 -2.65
CA MET A 260 12.63 -0.80 -2.43
C MET A 260 13.45 -0.45 -1.20
N GLY A 261 13.94 -1.50 -0.51
CA GLY A 261 14.98 -1.43 0.50
C GLY A 261 16.27 -2.04 -0.05
N VAL A 262 17.39 -1.35 0.09
CA VAL A 262 18.68 -1.81 -0.45
C VAL A 262 19.51 -2.43 0.66
N ALA A 263 19.72 -3.75 0.59
CA ALA A 263 20.46 -4.47 1.63
C ALA A 263 21.91 -3.99 1.79
N GLU A 264 22.58 -3.70 0.67
CA GLU A 264 23.97 -3.23 0.63
C GLU A 264 24.20 -1.94 1.41
N THR A 265 23.22 -1.03 1.40
CA THR A 265 23.41 0.33 1.92
C THR A 265 22.47 0.70 3.07
N GLY A 266 21.42 -0.08 3.33
CA GLY A 266 20.36 0.30 4.25
C GLY A 266 19.51 1.47 3.74
N THR A 267 19.51 1.70 2.42
CA THR A 267 18.74 2.78 1.79
C THR A 267 17.31 2.35 1.55
N VAL A 268 16.34 3.25 1.75
CA VAL A 268 14.99 3.13 1.22
C VAL A 268 14.81 4.02 0.03
N SER A 269 14.19 3.49 -1.01
CA SER A 269 13.89 4.20 -2.25
C SER A 269 12.39 4.38 -2.42
N ILE A 270 11.98 5.62 -2.67
CA ILE A 270 10.58 5.99 -2.91
C ILE A 270 10.51 6.69 -4.27
N PHE A 271 9.69 6.15 -5.17
CA PHE A 271 9.39 6.79 -6.45
C PHE A 271 8.16 7.67 -6.28
N GLU A 272 8.30 8.93 -6.66
CA GLU A 272 7.23 9.91 -6.57
C GLU A 272 7.04 10.68 -7.88
N SER A 273 5.87 11.27 -8.07
CA SER A 273 5.56 12.14 -9.22
C SER A 273 4.98 13.51 -8.81
N GLU A 274 4.54 13.67 -7.57
CA GLU A 274 3.80 14.86 -7.09
C GLU A 274 4.64 15.76 -6.17
N GLY A 275 5.79 15.30 -5.69
CA GLY A 275 6.65 16.01 -4.75
C GLY A 275 6.23 15.91 -3.28
N ASN A 276 5.07 15.33 -2.97
CA ASN A 276 4.58 15.10 -1.62
C ASN A 276 5.48 14.11 -0.85
N GLY A 277 5.97 13.08 -1.52
CA GLY A 277 6.92 12.12 -0.96
C GLY A 277 8.15 12.83 -0.43
N ARG A 278 8.75 13.69 -1.24
CA ARG A 278 9.91 14.51 -0.84
C ARG A 278 9.60 15.37 0.38
N MET A 279 8.43 16.00 0.44
CA MET A 279 8.03 16.81 1.59
C MET A 279 7.94 15.96 2.86
N CYS A 280 7.31 14.78 2.80
CA CYS A 280 7.22 13.86 3.93
C CYS A 280 8.59 13.34 4.39
N LEU A 281 9.54 13.12 3.46
CA LEU A 281 10.86 12.59 3.79
C LEU A 281 11.80 13.64 4.39
N THR A 282 11.59 14.92 4.10
CA THR A 282 12.61 15.96 4.39
C THR A 282 12.18 17.01 5.41
N LEU A 283 10.89 17.23 5.60
CA LEU A 283 10.42 18.27 6.52
C LEU A 283 10.22 17.76 7.96
N PRO A 284 9.55 16.63 8.21
CA PRO A 284 9.36 16.10 9.55
C PRO A 284 10.66 15.62 10.19
N ASP A 285 10.75 15.73 11.51
CA ASP A 285 11.91 15.27 12.29
C ASP A 285 11.99 13.74 12.36
N THR A 286 10.86 13.07 12.20
CA THR A 286 10.74 11.61 12.29
C THR A 286 10.02 11.06 11.10
N LEU A 287 10.63 10.07 10.44
CA LEU A 287 10.03 9.29 9.37
C LEU A 287 9.82 7.84 9.83
N ILE A 288 8.60 7.34 9.70
CA ILE A 288 8.24 5.94 9.93
C ILE A 288 7.95 5.32 8.56
N THR A 289 8.75 4.33 8.15
CA THR A 289 8.56 3.64 6.86
C THR A 289 8.10 2.21 7.10
N LEU A 290 6.91 1.86 6.58
CA LEU A 290 6.43 0.48 6.55
C LEU A 290 6.93 -0.18 5.26
N MET A 291 7.61 -1.32 5.41
CA MET A 291 8.20 -2.06 4.29
C MET A 291 7.86 -3.54 4.40
N GLY A 292 7.28 -4.10 3.35
CA GLY A 292 7.22 -5.55 3.19
C GLY A 292 8.62 -6.11 2.93
N ILE A 293 8.94 -7.25 3.53
CA ILE A 293 10.28 -7.88 3.39
C ILE A 293 10.61 -8.22 1.93
N GLU A 294 9.62 -8.42 1.09
CA GLU A 294 9.74 -8.67 -0.34
C GLU A 294 10.24 -7.46 -1.15
N LYS A 295 10.27 -6.26 -0.52
CA LYS A 295 10.74 -5.03 -1.18
C LYS A 295 12.25 -4.91 -1.25
N LEU A 296 13.00 -5.84 -0.67
CA LEU A 296 14.46 -5.81 -0.74
C LEU A 296 14.99 -5.96 -2.16
N VAL A 297 16.11 -5.30 -2.39
CA VAL A 297 17.07 -5.55 -3.47
C VAL A 297 18.47 -5.69 -2.87
N PRO A 298 19.35 -6.54 -3.44
CA PRO A 298 20.66 -6.80 -2.87
C PRO A 298 21.60 -5.60 -2.91
N ARG A 299 21.64 -4.89 -4.03
CA ARG A 299 22.61 -3.81 -4.31
C ARG A 299 21.89 -2.53 -4.72
N PHE A 300 22.55 -1.40 -4.53
CA PHE A 300 21.99 -0.09 -4.91
C PHE A 300 21.75 0.03 -6.41
N GLN A 301 22.66 -0.50 -7.22
CA GLN A 301 22.52 -0.51 -8.68
C GLN A 301 21.31 -1.32 -9.19
N ASP A 302 20.82 -2.30 -8.41
CA ASP A 302 19.67 -3.10 -8.80
C ASP A 302 18.37 -2.28 -8.87
N ILE A 303 18.33 -1.07 -8.27
CA ILE A 303 17.21 -0.13 -8.37
C ILE A 303 16.97 0.26 -9.83
N GLU A 304 18.03 0.41 -10.64
CA GLU A 304 17.92 0.86 -12.04
C GLU A 304 17.02 -0.05 -12.87
N ILE A 305 17.05 -1.36 -12.61
CA ILE A 305 16.21 -2.34 -13.32
C ILE A 305 14.71 -2.13 -13.07
N PHE A 306 14.36 -1.50 -11.95
CA PHE A 306 12.97 -1.30 -11.52
C PHE A 306 12.48 0.14 -11.71
N SER A 307 13.33 1.07 -12.13
CA SER A 307 13.04 2.52 -12.22
C SER A 307 12.54 2.98 -13.61
#